data_0e1a6e0f501bb5969e353d48b134f2ab
#
_entry.id   0e1a6e0f501bb5969e353d48b134f2ab
#
_cell.length_a   1.000
_cell.length_b   1.000
_cell.length_c   1.000
_cell.angle_alpha   90.00
_cell.angle_beta   90.00
_cell.angle_gamma   90.00
#
_symmetry.space_group_name_H-M   'P 1'
#
loop_
_entity.id
_entity.type
_entity.pdbx_description
1 polymer ?
#
loop_
_entity_poly.entity_id
_entity_poly.type
_entity_poly.pdbx_seq_one_letter_code
_entity_poly.pdbx_strand_id
1 'polypeptide(L)'
;MKRFFLILILTFSFQSWVKAEDIRDFQIEGISLGDSLTEYFTKKEIISLKNSYENKGYIYNSKKFYSITFRNHPDLDIYENIQFILKDDDKNFKIYGIVGVIEYLENINQCYKDLDIIEADL
;
A
#
# COMPACT_ATOMS: atom_id res chain seq x y z
N MET A 1 -31.41 -20.05 38.09
CA MET A 1 -29.99 -20.22 37.72
C MET A 1 -29.76 -20.91 36.37
N LYS A 2 -30.45 -21.99 36.05
CA LYS A 2 -30.27 -22.66 34.74
C LYS A 2 -30.57 -21.76 33.51
N ARG A 3 -31.54 -20.86 33.61
CA ARG A 3 -31.89 -19.92 32.54
C ARG A 3 -30.84 -18.80 32.35
N PHE A 4 -30.18 -18.40 33.40
CA PHE A 4 -29.11 -17.39 33.35
C PHE A 4 -27.83 -17.93 32.69
N PHE A 5 -27.54 -19.22 32.93
CA PHE A 5 -26.38 -19.89 32.31
C PHE A 5 -26.59 -20.08 30.82
N LEU A 6 -27.82 -20.32 30.36
CA LEU A 6 -28.15 -20.46 28.94
C LEU A 6 -27.98 -19.14 28.16
N ILE A 7 -28.35 -18.02 28.79
CA ILE A 7 -28.17 -16.68 28.20
C ILE A 7 -26.67 -16.33 28.12
N LEU A 8 -25.90 -16.69 29.14
CA LEU A 8 -24.45 -16.46 29.14
C LEU A 8 -23.74 -17.24 28.04
N ILE A 9 -24.14 -18.48 27.79
CA ILE A 9 -23.58 -19.33 26.72
C ILE A 9 -23.95 -18.77 25.33
N LEU A 10 -25.18 -18.24 25.16
CA LEU A 10 -25.61 -17.65 23.90
C LEU A 10 -24.85 -16.35 23.57
N THR A 11 -24.50 -15.53 24.54
CA THR A 11 -23.73 -14.31 24.32
C THR A 11 -22.27 -14.59 23.94
N PHE A 12 -21.69 -15.69 24.44
CA PHE A 12 -20.34 -16.12 24.02
C PHE A 12 -20.29 -16.74 22.63
N SER A 13 -21.42 -17.28 22.12
CA SER A 13 -21.47 -17.91 20.81
C SER A 13 -21.51 -16.92 19.64
N PHE A 14 -21.78 -15.63 19.90
CA PHE A 14 -21.83 -14.57 18.91
C PHE A 14 -20.53 -13.75 18.80
N GLN A 15 -19.48 -14.15 19.47
CA GLN A 15 -18.15 -13.63 19.13
C GLN A 15 -17.70 -14.33 17.85
N SER A 16 -18.33 -13.97 16.73
CA SER A 16 -17.70 -14.16 15.42
C SER A 16 -16.36 -13.45 15.50
N TRP A 17 -15.31 -14.23 15.37
CA TRP A 17 -13.98 -13.71 15.13
C TRP A 17 -14.04 -12.99 13.78
N VAL A 18 -14.36 -11.70 13.79
CA VAL A 18 -14.09 -10.84 12.65
C VAL A 18 -12.57 -10.85 12.56
N LYS A 19 -12.02 -11.69 11.70
CA LYS A 19 -10.66 -11.56 11.24
C LYS A 19 -10.63 -10.20 10.58
N ALA A 20 -10.06 -9.20 11.25
CA ALA A 20 -9.63 -8.01 10.54
C ALA A 20 -8.67 -8.52 9.47
N GLU A 21 -9.05 -8.38 8.20
CA GLU A 21 -8.16 -8.68 7.09
C GLU A 21 -6.86 -7.94 7.36
N ASP A 22 -5.76 -8.69 7.34
CA ASP A 22 -4.47 -8.10 7.64
C ASP A 22 -4.18 -7.08 6.54
N ILE A 23 -3.85 -5.84 6.90
CA ILE A 23 -3.50 -4.79 5.94
C ILE A 23 -2.39 -5.22 4.96
N ARG A 24 -1.66 -6.28 5.30
CA ARG A 24 -0.68 -6.94 4.43
C ARG A 24 -1.29 -7.68 3.25
N ASP A 25 -2.59 -7.99 3.30
CA ASP A 25 -3.30 -8.60 2.17
C ASP A 25 -3.57 -7.58 1.05
N PHE A 26 -3.46 -6.28 1.36
CA PHE A 26 -3.54 -5.23 0.35
C PHE A 26 -2.23 -5.14 -0.44
N GLN A 27 -2.33 -5.37 -1.74
CA GLN A 27 -1.19 -5.36 -2.67
C GLN A 27 -1.44 -4.43 -3.86
N ILE A 28 -0.40 -3.76 -4.30
CA ILE A 28 -0.35 -3.06 -5.60
C ILE A 28 0.82 -3.65 -6.37
N GLU A 29 0.59 -4.19 -7.56
CA GLU A 29 1.61 -4.88 -8.39
C GLU A 29 2.32 -6.03 -7.65
N GLY A 30 1.60 -6.71 -6.75
CA GLY A 30 2.19 -7.76 -5.92
C GLY A 30 3.06 -7.27 -4.76
N ILE A 31 3.12 -5.95 -4.54
CA ILE A 31 3.90 -5.32 -3.47
C ILE A 31 2.98 -5.01 -2.30
N SER A 32 3.32 -5.49 -1.10
CA SER A 32 2.50 -5.34 0.11
C SER A 32 3.01 -4.25 1.04
N LEU A 33 2.09 -3.68 1.82
CA LEU A 33 2.46 -2.84 2.95
C LEU A 33 3.24 -3.66 3.99
N GLY A 34 4.32 -3.10 4.49
CA GLY A 34 5.17 -3.75 5.49
C GLY A 34 6.34 -4.53 4.93
N ASP A 35 6.35 -4.84 3.63
CA ASP A 35 7.47 -5.46 2.95
C ASP A 35 8.68 -4.52 2.89
N SER A 36 9.85 -5.09 2.61
CA SER A 36 11.03 -4.30 2.28
C SER A 36 11.04 -3.96 0.79
N LEU A 37 11.19 -2.68 0.47
CA LEU A 37 11.27 -2.24 -0.93
C LEU A 37 12.44 -2.89 -1.69
N THR A 38 13.47 -3.35 -0.97
CA THR A 38 14.62 -4.06 -1.55
C THR A 38 14.31 -5.47 -2.04
N GLU A 39 13.11 -6.00 -1.76
CA GLU A 39 12.65 -7.27 -2.32
C GLU A 39 12.22 -7.13 -3.78
N TYR A 40 11.87 -5.91 -4.20
CA TYR A 40 11.32 -5.60 -5.52
C TYR A 40 12.27 -4.79 -6.39
N PHE A 41 13.03 -3.87 -5.79
CA PHE A 41 13.92 -2.94 -6.47
C PHE A 41 15.32 -2.98 -5.88
N THR A 42 16.32 -2.68 -6.70
CA THR A 42 17.70 -2.66 -6.22
C THR A 42 17.94 -1.50 -5.24
N LYS A 43 18.77 -1.75 -4.23
CA LYS A 43 19.14 -0.71 -3.25
C LYS A 43 19.76 0.53 -3.91
N LYS A 44 20.46 0.34 -5.04
CA LYS A 44 21.07 1.43 -5.81
C LYS A 44 20.00 2.36 -6.39
N GLU A 45 18.94 1.81 -6.97
CA GLU A 45 17.80 2.56 -7.51
C GLU A 45 17.08 3.32 -6.41
N ILE A 46 16.77 2.65 -5.29
CA ILE A 46 16.09 3.27 -4.14
C ILE A 46 16.88 4.47 -3.63
N ILE A 47 18.20 4.32 -3.42
CA ILE A 47 19.06 5.40 -2.93
C ILE A 47 19.19 6.51 -3.98
N SER A 48 19.29 6.19 -5.25
CA SER A 48 19.34 7.17 -6.33
C SER A 48 18.08 8.04 -6.35
N LEU A 49 16.91 7.41 -6.24
CA LEU A 49 15.63 8.12 -6.18
C LEU A 49 15.49 8.95 -4.89
N LYS A 50 15.94 8.43 -3.74
CA LYS A 50 15.96 9.20 -2.48
C LYS A 50 16.79 10.48 -2.60
N ASN A 51 17.90 10.43 -3.31
CA ASN A 51 18.83 11.56 -3.46
C ASN A 51 18.45 12.50 -4.61
N SER A 52 17.53 12.11 -5.49
CA SER A 52 17.11 12.97 -6.60
C SER A 52 16.34 14.20 -6.09
N TYR A 53 16.51 15.34 -6.77
CA TYR A 53 15.85 16.59 -6.41
C TYR A 53 14.32 16.49 -6.46
N GLU A 54 13.80 15.75 -7.42
CA GLU A 54 12.35 15.55 -7.62
C GLU A 54 11.70 14.82 -6.44
N ASN A 55 12.45 13.96 -5.77
CA ASN A 55 11.96 13.16 -4.64
C ASN A 55 12.33 13.74 -3.27
N LYS A 56 13.09 14.82 -3.20
CA LYS A 56 13.30 15.59 -1.95
C LYS A 56 12.05 16.32 -1.46
N GLY A 57 10.99 16.32 -2.28
CA GLY A 57 9.89 17.24 -2.14
C GLY A 57 8.85 16.92 -1.08
N TYR A 58 8.78 15.72 -0.53
CA TYR A 58 7.76 15.42 0.47
C TYR A 58 8.34 14.75 1.70
N ILE A 59 9.20 15.50 2.37
CA ILE A 59 9.37 15.31 3.80
C ILE A 59 8.08 15.86 4.42
N TYR A 60 7.17 15.00 4.84
CA TYR A 60 6.04 15.40 5.67
C TYR A 60 6.56 16.31 6.80
N ASN A 61 5.77 17.26 7.25
CA ASN A 61 6.17 18.24 8.30
C ASN A 61 6.87 17.61 9.51
N SER A 62 6.63 16.31 9.76
CA SER A 62 7.28 15.55 10.83
C SER A 62 8.73 15.17 10.54
N LYS A 63 9.21 15.31 9.31
CA LYS A 63 10.53 14.84 8.82
C LYS A 63 10.85 13.36 9.11
N LYS A 64 9.82 12.56 9.44
CA LYS A 64 9.96 11.15 9.77
C LYS A 64 9.83 10.25 8.54
N PHE A 65 9.06 10.70 7.56
CA PHE A 65 8.75 9.96 6.34
C PHE A 65 9.16 10.74 5.11
N TYR A 66 9.52 10.03 4.07
CA TYR A 66 9.75 10.55 2.74
C TYR A 66 9.07 9.67 1.71
N SER A 67 8.87 10.18 0.51
CA SER A 67 8.35 9.39 -0.60
C SER A 67 9.36 9.30 -1.73
N ILE A 68 9.36 8.18 -2.42
CA ILE A 68 10.05 7.98 -3.69
C ILE A 68 9.06 7.48 -4.72
N THR A 69 9.29 7.84 -5.99
CA THR A 69 8.40 7.46 -7.08
C THR A 69 9.19 6.76 -8.17
N PHE A 70 8.78 5.54 -8.49
CA PHE A 70 9.21 4.85 -9.69
C PHE A 70 8.27 5.23 -10.84
N ARG A 71 8.82 5.72 -11.94
CA ARG A 71 8.08 6.18 -13.12
C ARG A 71 8.38 5.29 -14.30
N ASN A 72 7.34 4.77 -14.96
CA ASN A 72 7.46 3.92 -16.15
C ASN A 72 8.53 2.82 -15.96
N HIS A 73 8.56 2.21 -14.77
CA HIS A 73 9.54 1.17 -14.47
C HIS A 73 9.18 -0.12 -15.22
N PRO A 74 10.15 -0.84 -15.83
CA PRO A 74 9.87 -2.03 -16.64
C PRO A 74 9.22 -3.19 -15.85
N ASP A 75 9.37 -3.22 -14.55
CA ASP A 75 8.78 -4.24 -13.67
C ASP A 75 7.37 -3.84 -13.16
N LEU A 76 6.79 -2.74 -13.66
CA LEU A 76 5.44 -2.30 -13.35
C LEU A 76 4.55 -2.51 -14.58
N ASP A 77 3.50 -3.32 -14.43
CA ASP A 77 2.64 -3.74 -15.54
C ASP A 77 1.36 -2.90 -15.66
N ILE A 78 0.81 -2.46 -14.52
CA ILE A 78 -0.51 -1.82 -14.47
C ILE A 78 -0.39 -0.30 -14.28
N TYR A 79 0.48 0.13 -13.36
CA TYR A 79 0.61 1.53 -12.99
C TYR A 79 1.81 2.18 -13.68
N GLU A 80 1.61 3.33 -14.30
CA GLU A 80 2.69 4.11 -14.92
C GLU A 80 3.67 4.64 -13.87
N ASN A 81 3.13 5.02 -12.70
CA ASN A 81 3.92 5.52 -11.60
C ASN A 81 3.47 4.85 -10.30
N ILE A 82 4.42 4.41 -9.48
CA ILE A 82 4.16 3.96 -8.11
C ILE A 82 5.01 4.78 -7.15
N GLN A 83 4.34 5.37 -6.15
CA GLN A 83 4.98 6.10 -5.07
C GLN A 83 4.97 5.26 -3.80
N PHE A 84 6.12 5.14 -3.17
CA PHE A 84 6.29 4.47 -1.88
C PHE A 84 6.59 5.47 -0.79
N ILE A 85 5.94 5.30 0.36
CA ILE A 85 6.19 6.08 1.57
C ILE A 85 7.09 5.24 2.47
N LEU A 86 8.26 5.79 2.79
CA LEU A 86 9.31 5.16 3.58
C LEU A 86 9.65 6.03 4.78
N LYS A 87 10.22 5.40 5.82
CA LYS A 87 10.69 6.10 7.00
C LYS A 87 12.17 6.47 6.86
N ASP A 88 12.53 7.70 7.24
CA ASP A 88 13.86 8.25 6.95
C ASP A 88 15.01 7.51 7.66
N ASP A 89 14.76 7.05 8.88
CA ASP A 89 15.74 6.34 9.72
C ASP A 89 15.73 4.81 9.51
N ASP A 90 14.86 4.29 8.64
CA ASP A 90 14.74 2.84 8.40
C ASP A 90 15.70 2.37 7.30
N LYS A 91 16.70 1.59 7.71
CA LYS A 91 17.71 0.99 6.80
C LYS A 91 17.17 -0.21 6.02
N ASN A 92 16.02 -0.76 6.41
CA ASN A 92 15.39 -1.90 5.77
C ASN A 92 14.41 -1.47 4.66
N PHE A 93 14.20 -0.16 4.48
CA PHE A 93 13.29 0.39 3.47
C PHE A 93 11.88 -0.23 3.54
N LYS A 94 11.36 -0.38 4.77
CA LYS A 94 10.01 -0.89 4.99
C LYS A 94 8.98 0.04 4.38
N ILE A 95 8.03 -0.54 3.66
CA ILE A 95 6.95 0.18 2.97
C ILE A 95 5.85 0.51 3.99
N TYR A 96 5.58 1.81 4.17
CA TYR A 96 4.52 2.33 5.04
C TYR A 96 3.29 2.82 4.27
N GLY A 97 3.45 3.10 2.99
CA GLY A 97 2.37 3.47 2.10
C GLY A 97 2.73 3.23 0.65
N ILE A 98 1.72 2.91 -0.15
CA ILE A 98 1.85 2.69 -1.59
C ILE A 98 0.75 3.51 -2.29
N VAL A 99 1.11 4.20 -3.37
CA VAL A 99 0.17 4.92 -4.23
C VAL A 99 0.47 4.56 -5.67
N GLY A 100 -0.48 3.91 -6.34
CA GLY A 100 -0.43 3.67 -7.77
C GLY A 100 -1.09 4.82 -8.53
N VAL A 101 -0.51 5.23 -9.65
CA VAL A 101 -1.03 6.31 -10.49
C VAL A 101 -1.07 5.85 -11.95
N ILE A 102 -2.22 6.04 -12.58
CA ILE A 102 -2.44 5.89 -14.02
C ILE A 102 -2.95 7.23 -14.54
N GLU A 103 -2.38 7.74 -15.62
CA GLU A 103 -2.76 9.04 -16.18
C GLU A 103 -3.66 8.86 -17.40
N TYR A 104 -4.88 9.43 -17.33
CA TYR A 104 -5.87 9.41 -18.41
C TYR A 104 -6.05 10.82 -18.98
N LEU A 105 -5.12 11.25 -19.82
CA LEU A 105 -5.08 12.64 -20.30
C LEU A 105 -6.30 13.04 -21.14
N GLU A 106 -6.88 12.12 -21.92
CA GLU A 106 -8.00 12.42 -22.83
C GLU A 106 -9.12 11.36 -22.83
N ASN A 107 -8.96 10.24 -22.13
CA ASN A 107 -9.90 9.11 -22.18
C ASN A 107 -10.51 8.78 -20.82
N ILE A 108 -11.41 9.64 -20.35
CA ILE A 108 -12.10 9.45 -19.07
C ILE A 108 -12.92 8.14 -19.02
N ASN A 109 -13.44 7.68 -20.17
CA ASN A 109 -14.21 6.43 -20.21
C ASN A 109 -13.33 5.21 -19.92
N GLN A 110 -12.06 5.24 -20.32
CA GLN A 110 -11.12 4.18 -19.96
C GLN A 110 -10.80 4.22 -18.46
N CYS A 111 -10.64 5.43 -17.90
CA CYS A 111 -10.45 5.60 -16.46
C CYS A 111 -11.58 4.95 -15.66
N TYR A 112 -12.84 5.12 -16.03
CA TYR A 112 -13.96 4.49 -15.33
C TYR A 112 -13.94 2.97 -15.45
N LYS A 113 -13.61 2.41 -16.62
CA LYS A 113 -13.51 0.96 -16.80
C LYS A 113 -12.41 0.35 -15.94
N ASP A 114 -11.25 1.01 -15.86
CA ASP A 114 -10.12 0.53 -15.07
C ASP A 114 -10.41 0.67 -13.57
N LEU A 115 -11.15 1.70 -13.16
CA LEU A 115 -11.63 1.85 -11.79
C LEU A 115 -12.55 0.69 -11.38
N ASP A 116 -13.51 0.31 -12.26
CA ASP A 116 -14.41 -0.83 -12.02
C ASP A 116 -13.62 -2.13 -11.85
N ILE A 117 -12.52 -2.32 -12.60
CA ILE A 117 -11.65 -3.49 -12.48
C ILE A 117 -10.92 -3.49 -11.14
N ILE A 118 -10.33 -2.36 -10.75
CA ILE A 118 -9.61 -2.22 -9.48
C ILE A 118 -10.56 -2.43 -8.30
N GLU A 119 -11.77 -1.88 -8.37
CA GLU A 119 -12.77 -2.05 -7.31
C GLU A 119 -13.19 -3.53 -7.13
N ALA A 120 -13.21 -4.28 -8.23
CA ALA A 120 -13.57 -5.71 -8.20
C ALA A 120 -12.48 -6.60 -7.57
N ASP A 121 -11.22 -6.11 -7.53
CA ASP A 121 -10.07 -6.83 -6.98
C ASP A 121 -9.82 -6.51 -5.48
N LEU A 122 -10.55 -5.54 -4.92
CA LEU A 122 -10.46 -5.13 -3.52
C LEU A 122 -11.50 -5.85 -2.66
#